data_c189a4fde45dff6de095af35fe34387d
#
_entry.id   c189a4fde45dff6de095af35fe34387d
#
_cell.length_a   1.000
_cell.length_b   1.000
_cell.length_c   1.000
_cell.angle_alpha   90.00
_cell.angle_beta   90.00
_cell.angle_gamma   90.00
#
_symmetry.space_group_name_H-M   'P 1'
#
loop_
_entity.id
_entity.type
_entity.pdbx_description
1 polymer ?
#
loop_
_entity_poly.entity_id
_entity_poly.type
_entity_poly.pdbx_seq_one_letter_code
_entity_poly.pdbx_strand_id
1 'polypeptide(L)'
;MIRVGSLFSGIGGMEIGLSRAIPDAVPVWFCEQNTFCQSILSKHWQGVRIYNDVKNINKSNVEQIDILTGGFPCQSISVSGKMEGLENEEKSGLWWEMLRIIGDLRPRIVIMENVANIVRMGRIVTGKQYMQR
;
A
#
# COMPACT_ATOMS: atom_id res chain seq x y z
N MET A 1 -17.78 -9.16 -8.44
CA MET A 1 -17.01 -7.96 -8.10
C MET A 1 -15.99 -8.30 -7.02
N ILE A 2 -14.73 -8.01 -7.25
CA ILE A 2 -13.61 -8.15 -6.30
C ILE A 2 -13.25 -6.73 -5.83
N ARG A 3 -13.41 -6.45 -4.55
CA ARG A 3 -13.22 -5.11 -3.99
C ARG A 3 -11.75 -4.86 -3.68
N VAL A 4 -11.22 -3.76 -4.18
CA VAL A 4 -9.82 -3.37 -4.03
C VAL A 4 -9.72 -2.11 -3.17
N GLY A 5 -8.92 -2.16 -2.12
CA GLY A 5 -8.47 -0.99 -1.37
C GLY A 5 -7.03 -0.68 -1.74
N SER A 6 -6.70 0.59 -1.90
CA SER A 6 -5.38 1.02 -2.32
C SER A 6 -4.74 1.97 -1.31
N LEU A 7 -3.51 1.64 -0.88
CA LEU A 7 -2.67 2.47 -0.02
C LEU A 7 -1.52 3.06 -0.83
N PHE A 8 -1.15 4.30 -0.50
CA PHE A 8 -0.07 5.01 -1.21
C PHE A 8 -0.31 5.01 -2.72
N SER A 9 -1.55 5.30 -3.10
CA SER A 9 -2.12 5.01 -4.42
C SER A 9 -1.44 5.73 -5.58
N GLY A 10 -0.77 6.87 -5.31
CA GLY A 10 -0.22 7.70 -6.36
C GLY A 10 -1.31 8.10 -7.36
N ILE A 11 -1.05 7.90 -8.63
CA ILE A 11 -2.03 8.16 -9.70
C ILE A 11 -2.85 6.92 -10.10
N GLY A 12 -2.73 5.81 -9.36
CA GLY A 12 -3.54 4.61 -9.59
C GLY A 12 -2.99 3.65 -10.64
N GLY A 13 -1.69 3.68 -10.91
CA GLY A 13 -1.07 2.81 -11.93
C GLY A 13 -1.22 1.32 -11.64
N MET A 14 -1.10 0.92 -10.38
CA MET A 14 -1.25 -0.48 -9.96
C MET A 14 -2.71 -0.96 -10.16
N GLU A 15 -3.67 -0.11 -9.82
CA GLU A 15 -5.10 -0.40 -9.95
C GLU A 15 -5.54 -0.50 -11.41
N ILE A 16 -4.97 0.34 -12.30
CA ILE A 16 -5.17 0.21 -13.75
C ILE A 16 -4.64 -1.14 -14.25
N GLY A 17 -3.43 -1.52 -13.84
CA GLY A 17 -2.85 -2.81 -14.21
C GLY A 17 -3.69 -3.98 -13.69
N LEU A 18 -4.13 -3.91 -12.44
CA LEU A 18 -4.96 -4.92 -11.81
C LEU A 18 -6.30 -5.09 -12.51
N SER A 19 -7.00 -3.99 -12.83
CA SER A 19 -8.29 -4.01 -13.52
C SER A 19 -8.19 -4.58 -14.94
N ARG A 20 -7.06 -4.38 -15.61
CA ARG A 20 -6.80 -5.01 -16.92
C ARG A 20 -6.57 -6.51 -16.82
N ALA A 21 -5.88 -6.96 -15.77
CA ALA A 21 -5.59 -8.37 -15.54
C ALA A 21 -6.82 -9.12 -14.99
N ILE A 22 -7.59 -8.48 -14.14
CA ILE A 22 -8.77 -9.02 -13.47
C ILE A 22 -9.92 -7.99 -13.62
N PRO A 23 -10.74 -8.09 -14.68
CA PRO A 23 -11.79 -7.09 -14.95
C PRO A 23 -12.81 -6.89 -13.82
N ASP A 24 -13.02 -7.92 -13.00
CA ASP A 24 -13.91 -7.86 -11.83
C ASP A 24 -13.28 -7.15 -10.61
N ALA A 25 -11.98 -6.82 -10.64
CA ALA A 25 -11.30 -6.10 -9.58
C ALA A 25 -11.60 -4.59 -9.71
N VAL A 26 -12.32 -4.06 -8.72
CA VAL A 26 -12.82 -2.68 -8.73
C VAL A 26 -12.32 -1.96 -7.48
N PRO A 27 -11.59 -0.83 -7.62
CA PRO A 27 -11.24 0.01 -6.49
C PRO A 27 -12.51 0.57 -5.81
N VAL A 28 -12.59 0.39 -4.48
CA VAL A 28 -13.69 0.89 -3.66
C VAL A 28 -13.26 2.04 -2.77
N TRP A 29 -11.97 2.16 -2.51
CA TRP A 29 -11.37 3.34 -1.88
C TRP A 29 -9.86 3.42 -2.17
N PHE A 30 -9.34 4.64 -2.07
CA PHE A 30 -7.92 4.98 -2.16
C PHE A 30 -7.45 5.66 -0.88
N CYS A 31 -6.16 5.56 -0.56
CA CYS A 31 -5.49 6.38 0.43
C CYS A 31 -4.24 7.01 -0.19
N GLU A 32 -4.27 8.34 -0.36
CA GLU A 32 -3.20 9.12 -0.97
C GLU A 32 -3.19 10.53 -0.38
N GLN A 33 -2.05 10.99 0.10
CA GLN A 33 -1.93 12.33 0.72
C GLN A 33 -1.61 13.44 -0.27
N ASN A 34 -1.02 13.12 -1.42
CA ASN A 34 -0.65 14.12 -2.42
C ASN A 34 -1.88 14.62 -3.17
N THR A 35 -2.16 15.92 -3.09
CA THR A 35 -3.36 16.53 -3.68
C THR A 35 -3.40 16.46 -5.20
N PHE A 36 -2.25 16.51 -5.89
CA PHE A 36 -2.18 16.32 -7.33
C PHE A 36 -2.57 14.88 -7.70
N CYS A 37 -2.03 13.89 -7.00
CA CYS A 37 -2.39 12.49 -7.21
C CYS A 37 -3.88 12.24 -6.94
N GLN A 38 -4.42 12.81 -5.85
CA GLN A 38 -5.85 12.74 -5.54
C GLN A 38 -6.72 13.28 -6.68
N SER A 39 -6.31 14.38 -7.32
CA SER A 39 -7.05 14.95 -8.46
C SER A 39 -7.08 14.01 -9.66
N ILE A 40 -5.99 13.29 -9.92
CA ILE A 40 -5.91 12.27 -10.97
C ILE A 40 -6.82 11.07 -10.63
N LEU A 41 -6.75 10.56 -9.40
CA LEU A 41 -7.60 9.46 -8.93
C LEU A 41 -9.08 9.82 -9.06
N SER A 42 -9.48 11.00 -8.59
CA SER A 42 -10.88 11.48 -8.69
C SER A 42 -11.39 11.57 -10.12
N LYS A 43 -10.52 11.90 -11.06
CA LYS A 43 -10.85 12.00 -12.48
C LYS A 43 -11.09 10.63 -13.13
N HIS A 44 -10.27 9.63 -12.76
CA HIS A 44 -10.36 8.29 -13.33
C HIS A 44 -11.40 7.41 -12.63
N TRP A 45 -11.57 7.56 -11.32
CA TRP A 45 -12.51 6.78 -10.49
C TRP A 45 -13.50 7.71 -9.80
N GLN A 46 -14.43 8.27 -10.59
CA GLN A 46 -15.43 9.17 -10.07
C GLN A 46 -16.31 8.51 -9.01
N GLY A 47 -16.50 9.20 -7.89
CA GLY A 47 -17.32 8.71 -6.78
C GLY A 47 -16.62 7.73 -5.83
N VAL A 48 -15.41 7.28 -6.14
CA VAL A 48 -14.62 6.45 -5.23
C VAL A 48 -13.97 7.34 -4.16
N ARG A 49 -14.10 6.92 -2.89
CA ARG A 49 -13.59 7.70 -1.76
C ARG A 49 -12.06 7.68 -1.71
N ILE A 50 -11.48 8.85 -1.46
CA ILE A 50 -10.04 9.03 -1.25
C ILE A 50 -9.80 9.50 0.17
N TYR A 51 -9.04 8.71 0.94
CA TYR A 51 -8.57 9.05 2.27
C TYR A 51 -7.21 9.73 2.19
N ASN A 52 -6.97 10.68 3.07
CA ASN A 52 -5.75 11.48 3.04
C ASN A 52 -4.60 10.85 3.85
N ASP A 53 -4.89 10.27 5.01
CA ASP A 53 -3.89 9.78 5.95
C ASP A 53 -4.06 8.28 6.22
N VAL A 54 -3.02 7.52 5.92
CA VAL A 54 -2.96 6.06 6.13
C VAL A 54 -3.14 5.68 7.61
N LYS A 55 -2.73 6.53 8.53
CA LYS A 55 -2.87 6.32 9.98
C LYS A 55 -4.33 6.23 10.43
N ASN A 56 -5.23 6.85 9.68
CA ASN A 56 -6.66 6.88 9.98
C ASN A 56 -7.44 5.70 9.35
N ILE A 57 -6.80 4.88 8.51
CA ILE A 57 -7.45 3.72 7.89
C ILE A 57 -7.63 2.60 8.92
N ASN A 58 -8.89 2.14 9.09
CA ASN A 58 -9.24 1.00 9.91
C ASN A 58 -10.56 0.37 9.44
N LYS A 59 -10.86 -0.84 9.93
CA LYS A 59 -12.06 -1.61 9.54
C LYS A 59 -13.39 -0.92 9.83
N SER A 60 -13.39 0.11 10.68
CA SER A 60 -14.63 0.82 11.05
C SER A 60 -14.96 1.97 10.11
N ASN A 61 -13.99 2.46 9.33
CA ASN A 61 -14.15 3.65 8.49
C ASN A 61 -13.94 3.43 7.00
N VAL A 62 -13.50 2.24 6.59
CA VAL A 62 -13.36 1.90 5.17
C VAL A 62 -14.26 0.73 4.80
N GLU A 63 -14.61 0.64 3.53
CA GLU A 63 -15.31 -0.51 2.97
C GLU A 63 -14.41 -1.75 3.00
N GLN A 64 -15.01 -2.91 3.33
CA GLN A 64 -14.28 -4.17 3.34
C GLN A 64 -13.80 -4.55 1.94
N ILE A 65 -12.60 -5.11 1.86
CA ILE A 65 -11.90 -5.40 0.62
C ILE A 65 -11.49 -6.87 0.52
N ASP A 66 -11.30 -7.33 -0.71
CA ASP A 66 -10.75 -8.65 -1.04
C ASP A 66 -9.25 -8.56 -1.35
N ILE A 67 -8.84 -7.46 -1.99
CA ILE A 67 -7.45 -7.19 -2.36
C ILE A 67 -7.02 -5.85 -1.77
N LEU A 68 -5.84 -5.83 -1.16
CA LEU A 68 -5.14 -4.61 -0.77
C LEU A 68 -3.94 -4.40 -1.69
N THR A 69 -3.85 -3.23 -2.30
CA THR A 69 -2.67 -2.80 -3.06
C THR A 69 -1.89 -1.74 -2.31
N GLY A 70 -0.58 -1.63 -2.52
CA GLY A 70 0.20 -0.56 -1.93
C GLY A 70 1.66 -0.55 -2.36
N GLY A 71 2.13 0.64 -2.74
CA GLY A 71 3.54 0.93 -3.01
C GLY A 71 4.05 1.98 -2.03
N PHE A 72 4.42 1.57 -0.80
CA PHE A 72 4.85 2.54 0.20
C PHE A 72 6.20 3.18 -0.14
N PRO A 73 6.40 4.49 0.15
CA PRO A 73 7.64 5.20 -0.13
C PRO A 73 8.81 4.60 0.64
N CYS A 74 9.90 4.30 -0.06
CA CYS A 74 11.11 3.68 0.49
C CYS A 74 12.28 4.64 0.57
N GLN A 75 12.12 5.78 1.23
CA GLN A 75 13.21 6.75 1.38
C GLN A 75 14.38 6.22 2.20
N SER A 76 14.14 5.31 3.14
CA SER A 76 15.17 4.70 4.00
C SER A 76 15.77 3.40 3.44
N ILE A 77 15.18 2.82 2.40
CA ILE A 77 15.56 1.50 1.87
C ILE A 77 16.23 1.62 0.49
N SER A 78 16.15 2.78 -0.15
CA SER A 78 16.75 3.00 -1.48
C SER A 78 18.28 3.03 -1.39
N VAL A 79 18.94 2.50 -2.42
CA VAL A 79 20.42 2.46 -2.54
C VAL A 79 21.05 3.85 -2.55
N SER A 80 20.30 4.88 -2.90
CA SER A 80 20.70 6.29 -2.88
C SER A 80 20.52 6.99 -1.53
N GLY A 81 19.88 6.34 -0.55
CA GLY A 81 19.73 6.82 0.83
C GLY A 81 20.70 6.13 1.78
N LYS A 82 20.90 6.70 2.97
CA LYS A 82 21.58 5.98 4.06
C LYS A 82 20.75 4.74 4.38
N MET A 83 21.36 3.55 4.30
CA MET A 83 20.73 2.26 4.61
C MET A 83 20.50 2.16 6.14
N GLU A 84 19.50 2.83 6.67
CA GLU A 84 19.19 2.86 8.11
C GLU A 84 18.25 1.72 8.54
N GLY A 85 17.79 0.90 7.60
CA GLY A 85 16.97 -0.28 7.90
C GLY A 85 15.51 0.02 8.28
N LEU A 86 14.76 -1.05 8.53
CA LEU A 86 13.36 -0.97 9.00
C LEU A 86 13.26 -0.65 10.50
N GLU A 87 14.40 -0.59 11.21
CA GLU A 87 14.46 -0.34 12.64
C GLU A 87 14.28 1.14 13.01
N ASN A 88 14.45 2.05 12.04
CA ASN A 88 14.18 3.47 12.26
C ASN A 88 12.67 3.72 12.15
N GLU A 89 11.97 3.76 13.28
CA GLU A 89 10.51 3.90 13.39
C GLU A 89 9.97 5.14 12.65
N GLU A 90 10.71 6.24 12.62
CA GLU A 90 10.27 7.45 11.93
C GLU A 90 10.27 7.29 10.41
N LYS A 91 11.24 6.53 9.85
CA LYS A 91 11.40 6.35 8.39
C LYS A 91 10.71 5.10 7.85
N SER A 92 10.48 4.10 8.69
CA SER A 92 9.79 2.86 8.35
C SER A 92 8.33 2.83 8.83
N GLY A 93 7.83 3.95 9.40
CA GLY A 93 6.48 4.04 9.95
C GLY A 93 5.38 3.62 8.98
N LEU A 94 5.54 3.93 7.68
CA LEU A 94 4.57 3.56 6.64
C LEU A 94 4.49 2.04 6.40
N TRP A 95 5.60 1.32 6.56
CA TRP A 95 5.61 -0.14 6.54
C TRP A 95 4.77 -0.72 7.68
N TRP A 96 4.96 -0.22 8.90
CA TRP A 96 4.20 -0.66 10.07
C TRP A 96 2.71 -0.33 9.95
N GLU A 97 2.36 0.84 9.37
CA GLU A 97 0.99 1.19 9.07
C GLU A 97 0.35 0.22 8.06
N MET A 98 1.08 -0.18 7.02
CA MET A 98 0.60 -1.17 6.07
C MET A 98 0.37 -2.53 6.73
N LEU A 99 1.29 -3.00 7.58
CA LEU A 99 1.12 -4.24 8.34
C LEU A 99 -0.08 -4.17 9.30
N ARG A 100 -0.26 -3.04 9.98
CA ARG A 100 -1.42 -2.80 10.85
C ARG A 100 -2.73 -2.93 10.07
N ILE A 101 -2.81 -2.29 8.91
CA ILE A 101 -4.00 -2.31 8.05
C ILE A 101 -4.27 -3.72 7.52
N ILE A 102 -3.24 -4.46 7.11
CA ILE A 102 -3.38 -5.87 6.70
C ILE A 102 -3.96 -6.71 7.84
N GLY A 103 -3.46 -6.52 9.06
CA GLY A 103 -3.96 -7.23 10.25
C GLY A 103 -5.41 -6.88 10.60
N ASP A 104 -5.80 -5.62 10.40
CA ASP A 104 -7.14 -5.11 10.73
C ASP A 104 -8.18 -5.48 9.67
N LEU A 105 -7.89 -5.29 8.40
CA LEU A 105 -8.82 -5.53 7.28
C LEU A 105 -8.84 -6.97 6.79
N ARG A 106 -7.75 -7.72 6.99
CA ARG A 106 -7.57 -9.12 6.58
C ARG A 106 -7.97 -9.39 5.12
N PRO A 107 -7.40 -8.66 4.15
CA PRO A 107 -7.68 -8.92 2.74
C PRO A 107 -7.22 -10.34 2.36
N ARG A 108 -7.84 -10.93 1.36
CA ARG A 108 -7.45 -12.26 0.85
C ARG A 108 -6.12 -12.23 0.11
N ILE A 109 -5.84 -11.12 -0.57
CA ILE A 109 -4.62 -10.91 -1.35
C ILE A 109 -4.05 -9.53 -1.01
N VAL A 110 -2.73 -9.47 -0.88
CA VAL A 110 -1.99 -8.22 -0.75
C VAL A 110 -0.98 -8.14 -1.89
N ILE A 111 -1.02 -7.04 -2.64
CA ILE A 111 -0.09 -6.74 -3.72
C ILE A 111 0.74 -5.53 -3.30
N MET A 112 2.03 -5.75 -3.09
CA MET A 112 2.97 -4.70 -2.66
C MET A 112 4.01 -4.46 -3.74
N GLU A 113 4.27 -3.18 -4.01
CA GLU A 113 5.38 -2.74 -4.83
C GLU A 113 6.41 -2.03 -3.94
N ASN A 114 7.68 -2.37 -4.15
CA ASN A 114 8.79 -1.69 -3.50
C ASN A 114 10.11 -1.96 -4.23
N VAL A 115 11.17 -1.24 -3.85
CA VAL A 115 12.51 -1.49 -4.39
C VAL A 115 13.02 -2.87 -3.95
N ALA A 116 13.77 -3.55 -4.83
CA ALA A 116 14.27 -4.91 -4.60
C ALA A 116 15.05 -5.09 -3.28
N ASN A 117 15.66 -4.01 -2.80
CA ASN A 117 16.46 -4.02 -1.56
C ASN A 117 15.63 -4.34 -0.30
N ILE A 118 14.30 -4.19 -0.33
CA ILE A 118 13.43 -4.51 0.82
C ILE A 118 13.54 -6.00 1.22
N VAL A 119 13.70 -6.89 0.26
CA VAL A 119 13.84 -8.34 0.51
C VAL A 119 15.10 -8.63 1.30
N ARG A 120 16.20 -7.93 0.99
CA ARG A 120 17.48 -8.06 1.69
C ARG A 120 17.38 -7.53 3.13
N MET A 121 16.74 -6.39 3.32
CA MET A 121 16.60 -5.75 4.62
C MET A 121 15.64 -6.50 5.54
N GLY A 122 14.54 -7.06 5.00
CA GLY A 122 13.64 -7.90 5.78
C GLY A 122 14.32 -9.13 6.39
N ARG A 123 15.36 -9.66 5.75
CA ARG A 123 16.18 -10.77 6.31
C ARG A 123 17.07 -10.33 7.46
N ILE A 124 17.54 -9.10 7.45
CA ILE A 124 18.45 -8.56 8.50
C ILE A 124 17.66 -8.23 9.75
N VAL A 125 16.49 -7.61 9.62
CA VAL A 125 15.69 -7.12 10.75
C VAL A 125 14.96 -8.22 11.50
N THR A 126 14.47 -9.24 10.82
CA THR A 126 13.61 -10.24 11.46
C THR A 126 14.34 -11.48 11.95
N GLY A 127 15.56 -11.74 11.49
CA GLY A 127 16.27 -12.98 11.81
C GLY A 127 15.45 -14.26 11.51
N LYS A 128 14.22 -14.08 11.01
CA LYS A 128 13.27 -15.14 10.66
C LYS A 128 12.74 -14.89 9.25
N GLN A 129 12.75 -15.94 8.45
CA GLN A 129 12.30 -16.00 7.07
C GLN A 129 10.79 -15.74 6.93
N TYR A 130 10.34 -14.51 7.04
CA TYR A 130 8.92 -14.18 6.78
C TYR A 130 8.59 -13.90 5.32
N MET A 131 9.60 -13.91 4.43
CA MET A 131 9.40 -13.68 2.99
C MET A 131 9.79 -14.87 2.10
N GLN A 132 9.75 -16.08 2.63
CA GLN A 132 9.82 -17.29 1.80
C GLN A 132 8.47 -18.03 1.89
N ARG A 133 7.46 -17.47 1.24
CA ARG A 133 6.32 -18.26 0.74
C ARG A 133 5.66 -17.51 -0.42
#